data_6f666a75ae386d4bd4368d1d0c695b4e
#
_entry.id   6f666a75ae386d4bd4368d1d0c695b4e
#
_cell.length_a   1.000
_cell.length_b   1.000
_cell.length_c   1.000
_cell.angle_alpha   90.00
_cell.angle_beta   90.00
_cell.angle_gamma   90.00
#
_symmetry.space_group_name_H-M   'P 1'
#
loop_
_entity.id
_entity.type
_entity.pdbx_description
1 polymer ?
#
loop_
_entity_poly.entity_id
_entity_poly.type
_entity_poly.pdbx_seq_one_letter_code
_entity_poly.pdbx_strand_id
1 'polypeptide(L)'
;MTGYGSKGERLVAGVVTLSADMTKVLMIQSAGPGGWVLPKGGWETDEDSAQQAAIREAWEEAGVICTVQRDLGWIPDMRPSTLLTANAPKASYHFFEATVDRVEEQWPEMHKRKRRWATYAEAATVLASRPELSEALNRSSLQR
;
A
#
# COMPACT_ATOMS: atom_id res chain seq x y z
N MET A 1 3.64 15.07 -9.20
CA MET A 1 2.23 15.47 -9.10
C MET A 1 1.36 14.22 -9.14
N THR A 2 0.45 14.09 -8.18
CA THR A 2 -0.43 12.94 -8.08
C THR A 2 -1.43 12.89 -9.22
N GLY A 3 -1.62 11.70 -9.82
CA GLY A 3 -2.60 11.51 -10.89
C GLY A 3 -4.03 11.42 -10.38
N TYR A 4 -4.96 11.77 -11.26
CA TYR A 4 -6.39 11.71 -10.98
C TYR A 4 -7.09 10.92 -12.09
N GLY A 5 -8.16 10.21 -11.73
CA GLY A 5 -8.98 9.49 -12.69
C GLY A 5 -9.94 10.41 -13.46
N SER A 6 -10.65 9.83 -14.42
CA SER A 6 -11.56 10.55 -15.29
C SER A 6 -12.73 11.21 -14.55
N LYS A 7 -13.04 10.73 -13.33
CA LYS A 7 -14.10 11.27 -12.48
C LYS A 7 -13.56 12.15 -11.36
N GLY A 8 -12.29 12.57 -11.44
CA GLY A 8 -11.65 13.40 -10.43
C GLY A 8 -11.19 12.66 -9.19
N GLU A 9 -11.31 11.32 -9.15
CA GLU A 9 -10.82 10.54 -8.01
C GLU A 9 -9.29 10.55 -7.99
N ARG A 10 -8.72 10.53 -6.78
CA ARG A 10 -7.27 10.44 -6.59
C ARG A 10 -6.82 9.01 -6.85
N LEU A 11 -5.80 8.83 -7.67
CA LEU A 11 -5.26 7.51 -7.98
C LEU A 11 -4.14 7.18 -7.00
N VAL A 12 -4.29 6.05 -6.32
CA VAL A 12 -3.34 5.56 -5.32
C VAL A 12 -2.86 4.18 -5.75
N ALA A 13 -1.55 3.97 -5.71
CA ALA A 13 -0.95 2.66 -5.96
C ALA A 13 -0.39 2.12 -4.65
N GLY A 14 -0.58 0.83 -4.41
CA GLY A 14 -0.10 0.20 -3.20
C GLY A 14 0.37 -1.22 -3.43
N VAL A 15 0.99 -1.80 -2.39
CA VAL A 15 1.60 -3.11 -2.53
C VAL A 15 1.48 -3.91 -1.24
N VAL A 16 1.16 -5.19 -1.39
CA VAL A 16 1.23 -6.18 -0.32
C VAL A 16 2.60 -6.86 -0.48
N THR A 17 3.54 -6.47 0.38
CA THR A 17 4.95 -6.89 0.30
C THR A 17 5.17 -8.14 1.14
N LEU A 18 5.32 -9.28 0.47
CA LEU A 18 5.40 -10.58 1.12
C LEU A 18 6.84 -11.06 1.27
N SER A 19 7.09 -11.79 2.37
CA SER A 19 8.33 -12.55 2.52
C SER A 19 8.40 -13.65 1.45
N ALA A 20 9.61 -14.15 1.18
CA ALA A 20 9.83 -15.15 0.14
C ALA A 20 9.01 -16.42 0.36
N ASP A 21 8.78 -16.81 1.62
CA ASP A 21 7.97 -17.98 1.97
C ASP A 21 6.48 -17.68 2.09
N MET A 22 6.07 -16.41 1.86
CA MET A 22 4.68 -15.96 1.89
C MET A 22 3.99 -16.11 3.25
N THR A 23 4.76 -16.17 4.33
CA THR A 23 4.21 -16.29 5.69
C THR A 23 4.09 -14.95 6.42
N LYS A 24 4.76 -13.92 5.91
CA LYS A 24 4.77 -12.60 6.53
C LYS A 24 4.55 -11.51 5.50
N VAL A 25 3.93 -10.42 5.93
CA VAL A 25 3.79 -9.20 5.15
C VAL A 25 4.54 -8.07 5.84
N LEU A 26 5.22 -7.23 5.07
CA LEU A 26 5.93 -6.08 5.65
C LEU A 26 4.95 -4.93 5.80
N MET A 27 4.91 -4.40 7.02
CA MET A 27 4.07 -3.26 7.37
C MET A 27 4.92 -2.08 7.77
N ILE A 28 4.38 -0.88 7.57
CA ILE A 28 5.03 0.37 7.95
C ILE A 28 4.11 1.17 8.86
N GLN A 29 4.69 2.07 9.63
CA GLN A 29 3.90 3.00 10.44
C GLN A 29 3.28 4.05 9.54
N SER A 30 2.03 4.39 9.82
CA SER A 30 1.35 5.50 9.17
C SER A 30 2.05 6.82 9.56
N ALA A 31 2.15 7.77 8.62
CA ALA A 31 2.70 9.09 8.91
C ALA A 31 1.80 9.90 9.85
N GLY A 32 0.51 9.56 9.92
CA GLY A 32 -0.45 10.17 10.81
C GLY A 32 -0.95 9.19 11.85
N PRO A 33 -2.03 9.52 12.56
CA PRO A 33 -2.67 8.56 13.46
C PRO A 33 -3.27 7.43 12.64
N GLY A 34 -3.10 6.20 13.04
CA GLY A 34 -3.66 5.07 12.30
C GLY A 34 -2.81 3.83 12.38
N GLY A 35 -1.67 3.90 13.07
CA GLY A 35 -0.87 2.73 13.36
C GLY A 35 -0.16 2.14 12.14
N TRP A 36 -0.26 0.83 11.96
CA TRP A 36 0.46 0.11 10.92
C TRP A 36 -0.38 0.00 9.66
N VAL A 37 0.26 0.21 8.50
CA VAL A 37 -0.39 0.19 7.19
C VAL A 37 0.49 -0.54 6.18
N LEU A 38 -0.03 -0.70 4.96
CA LEU A 38 0.72 -1.21 3.82
C LEU A 38 1.33 -0.03 3.05
N PRO A 39 2.48 -0.24 2.37
CA PRO A 39 3.05 0.82 1.53
C PRO A 39 2.08 1.23 0.42
N LYS A 40 1.83 2.51 0.30
CA LYS A 40 0.96 3.06 -0.73
C LYS A 40 1.11 4.56 -0.84
N GLY A 41 0.78 5.12 -1.98
CA GLY A 41 0.78 6.56 -2.17
C GLY A 41 0.25 6.95 -3.52
N GLY A 42 0.22 8.25 -3.77
CA GLY A 42 -0.28 8.80 -5.02
C GLY A 42 0.53 8.35 -6.22
N TRP A 43 -0.17 7.96 -7.27
CA TRP A 43 0.44 7.64 -8.56
C TRP A 43 0.81 8.97 -9.23
N GLU A 44 2.12 9.16 -9.48
CA GLU A 44 2.60 10.38 -10.11
C GLU A 44 2.28 10.40 -11.61
N THR A 45 2.01 11.59 -12.15
CA THR A 45 1.57 11.73 -13.54
C THR A 45 2.65 11.34 -14.56
N ASP A 46 3.92 11.36 -14.15
CA ASP A 46 5.04 10.97 -15.01
C ASP A 46 5.39 9.49 -14.92
N GLU A 47 4.70 8.72 -14.10
CA GLU A 47 4.90 7.29 -13.96
C GLU A 47 4.05 6.54 -14.99
N ASP A 48 4.66 5.56 -15.68
CA ASP A 48 4.02 4.85 -16.77
C ASP A 48 2.89 3.94 -16.35
N SER A 49 2.90 3.47 -15.09
CA SER A 49 1.90 2.52 -14.64
C SER A 49 1.71 2.57 -13.12
N ALA A 50 0.57 2.06 -12.66
CA ALA A 50 0.31 1.88 -11.25
C ALA A 50 1.32 0.92 -10.61
N GLN A 51 1.78 -0.10 -11.36
CA GLN A 51 2.79 -1.04 -10.88
C GLN A 51 4.11 -0.30 -10.57
N GLN A 52 4.56 0.58 -11.45
CA GLN A 52 5.76 1.38 -11.24
C GLN A 52 5.61 2.25 -9.99
N ALA A 53 4.45 2.89 -9.84
CA ALA A 53 4.15 3.71 -8.66
C ALA A 53 4.18 2.89 -7.37
N ALA A 54 3.60 1.69 -7.40
CA ALA A 54 3.58 0.80 -6.23
C ALA A 54 4.99 0.40 -5.80
N ILE A 55 5.86 0.05 -6.76
CA ILE A 55 7.27 -0.31 -6.48
C ILE A 55 8.01 0.88 -5.87
N ARG A 56 7.78 2.09 -6.40
CA ARG A 56 8.39 3.30 -5.85
C ARG A 56 7.94 3.55 -4.41
N GLU A 57 6.65 3.41 -4.14
CA GLU A 57 6.11 3.60 -2.79
C GLU A 57 6.70 2.58 -1.81
N ALA A 58 6.85 1.32 -2.23
CA ALA A 58 7.47 0.29 -1.40
C ALA A 58 8.91 0.67 -1.05
N TRP A 59 9.66 1.22 -2.00
CA TRP A 59 11.02 1.69 -1.73
C TRP A 59 11.02 2.90 -0.80
N GLU A 60 10.25 3.94 -1.12
CA GLU A 60 10.27 5.19 -0.35
C GLU A 60 9.80 4.98 1.09
N GLU A 61 8.73 4.24 1.29
CA GLU A 61 8.09 4.09 2.59
C GLU A 61 8.66 2.94 3.41
N ALA A 62 9.03 1.84 2.77
CA ALA A 62 9.43 0.61 3.47
C ALA A 62 10.89 0.20 3.26
N GLY A 63 11.58 0.82 2.31
CA GLY A 63 12.99 0.50 2.06
C GLY A 63 13.21 -0.90 1.51
N VAL A 64 12.29 -1.39 0.68
CA VAL A 64 12.41 -2.73 0.10
C VAL A 64 12.52 -2.65 -1.41
N ILE A 65 13.30 -3.57 -1.95
CA ILE A 65 13.35 -3.89 -3.37
C ILE A 65 12.50 -5.13 -3.55
N CYS A 66 11.48 -5.04 -4.39
CA CYS A 66 10.53 -6.13 -4.55
C CYS A 66 10.20 -6.40 -6.01
N THR A 67 9.72 -7.63 -6.26
CA THR A 67 9.28 -8.07 -7.58
C THR A 67 7.78 -8.32 -7.52
N VAL A 68 7.04 -7.65 -8.41
CA VAL A 68 5.58 -7.81 -8.48
C VAL A 68 5.26 -9.21 -9.02
N GLN A 69 4.37 -9.92 -8.30
CA GLN A 69 3.96 -11.27 -8.66
C GLN A 69 2.53 -11.29 -9.22
N ARG A 70 1.65 -10.42 -8.73
CA ARG A 70 0.25 -10.42 -9.15
C ARG A 70 -0.33 -9.02 -9.06
N ASP A 71 -1.25 -8.73 -9.97
CA ASP A 71 -2.11 -7.55 -9.91
C ASP A 71 -3.33 -7.93 -9.08
N LEU A 72 -3.54 -7.24 -7.96
CA LEU A 72 -4.68 -7.51 -7.07
C LEU A 72 -5.91 -6.70 -7.46
N GLY A 73 -5.80 -5.83 -8.47
CA GLY A 73 -6.92 -5.09 -9.01
C GLY A 73 -7.20 -3.78 -8.29
N TRP A 74 -8.30 -3.18 -8.70
CA TRP A 74 -8.74 -1.90 -8.15
C TRP A 74 -9.64 -2.11 -6.95
N ILE A 75 -9.49 -1.24 -5.97
CA ILE A 75 -10.31 -1.23 -4.75
C ILE A 75 -10.89 0.17 -4.62
N PRO A 76 -12.23 0.31 -4.55
CA PRO A 76 -12.86 1.62 -4.42
C PRO A 76 -12.63 2.22 -3.04
N ASP A 77 -12.75 3.54 -2.96
CA ASP A 77 -12.75 4.25 -1.68
C ASP A 77 -13.99 3.83 -0.89
N MET A 78 -13.79 3.30 0.30
CA MET A 78 -14.86 2.78 1.16
C MET A 78 -15.26 3.76 2.27
N ARG A 79 -14.70 4.98 2.25
CA ARG A 79 -15.10 6.00 3.22
C ARG A 79 -16.54 6.46 2.94
N PRO A 80 -17.33 6.79 4.00
CA PRO A 80 -18.64 7.38 3.78
C PRO A 80 -18.55 8.68 2.98
N SER A 81 -19.53 8.94 2.14
CA SER A 81 -19.56 10.15 1.30
C SER A 81 -19.49 11.44 2.12
N THR A 82 -19.95 11.41 3.36
CA THR A 82 -19.87 12.55 4.28
C THR A 82 -18.44 12.95 4.63
N LEU A 83 -17.47 12.04 4.47
CA LEU A 83 -16.06 12.31 4.72
C LEU A 83 -15.31 12.76 3.47
N LEU A 84 -15.98 12.74 2.31
CA LEU A 84 -15.36 13.13 1.04
C LEU A 84 -15.66 14.61 0.78
N THR A 85 -14.59 15.37 0.53
CA THR A 85 -14.67 16.81 0.29
C THR A 85 -13.74 17.17 -0.88
N ALA A 86 -13.73 18.45 -1.27
CA ALA A 86 -12.81 18.94 -2.29
C ALA A 86 -11.34 18.75 -1.87
N ASN A 87 -11.06 18.81 -0.55
CA ASN A 87 -9.71 18.61 0.00
C ASN A 87 -9.40 17.16 0.30
N ALA A 88 -10.43 16.30 0.32
CA ALA A 88 -10.29 14.86 0.56
C ALA A 88 -11.15 14.12 -0.47
N PRO A 89 -10.78 14.19 -1.76
CA PRO A 89 -11.58 13.60 -2.83
C PRO A 89 -11.60 12.08 -2.72
N LYS A 90 -12.58 11.48 -3.40
CA LYS A 90 -12.68 10.03 -3.51
C LYS A 90 -11.38 9.49 -4.10
N ALA A 91 -10.88 8.40 -3.51
CA ALA A 91 -9.68 7.72 -3.99
C ALA A 91 -10.05 6.44 -4.72
N SER A 92 -9.16 5.99 -5.60
CA SER A 92 -9.24 4.68 -6.23
C SER A 92 -7.88 4.02 -6.06
N TYR A 93 -7.87 2.82 -5.49
CA TYR A 93 -6.64 2.12 -5.11
C TYR A 93 -6.36 0.99 -6.08
N HIS A 94 -5.13 0.93 -6.61
CA HIS A 94 -4.68 -0.20 -7.41
C HIS A 94 -3.56 -0.90 -6.62
N PHE A 95 -3.82 -2.11 -6.16
CA PHE A 95 -2.87 -2.87 -5.34
C PHE A 95 -2.23 -4.01 -6.13
N PHE A 96 -0.99 -4.29 -5.75
CA PHE A 96 -0.20 -5.40 -6.30
C PHE A 96 0.34 -6.25 -5.17
N GLU A 97 0.58 -7.52 -5.45
CA GLU A 97 1.31 -8.41 -4.57
C GLU A 97 2.74 -8.50 -5.06
N ALA A 98 3.70 -8.34 -4.16
CA ALA A 98 5.11 -8.40 -4.52
C ALA A 98 5.88 -9.23 -3.49
N THR A 99 6.92 -9.91 -3.96
CA THR A 99 7.86 -10.60 -3.09
C THR A 99 9.02 -9.65 -2.80
N VAL A 100 9.41 -9.55 -1.53
CA VAL A 100 10.53 -8.73 -1.11
C VAL A 100 11.82 -9.47 -1.44
N ASP A 101 12.65 -8.87 -2.30
CA ASP A 101 13.94 -9.42 -2.68
C ASP A 101 15.05 -8.99 -1.73
N ARG A 102 15.00 -7.71 -1.31
CA ARG A 102 15.97 -7.14 -0.38
C ARG A 102 15.31 -6.13 0.54
N VAL A 103 15.78 -6.09 1.79
CA VAL A 103 15.40 -5.09 2.78
C VAL A 103 16.63 -4.23 3.02
N GLU A 104 16.55 -2.95 2.65
CA GLU A 104 17.66 -2.03 2.82
C GLU A 104 17.65 -1.40 4.20
N GLU A 105 18.84 -1.09 4.75
CA GLU A 105 18.96 -0.46 6.06
C GLU A 105 18.70 1.03 6.00
N GLN A 106 18.89 1.65 4.84
CA GLN A 106 18.65 3.08 4.63
C GLN A 106 17.69 3.26 3.46
N TRP A 107 16.67 4.09 3.68
CA TRP A 107 15.67 4.37 2.66
C TRP A 107 15.10 5.77 2.88
N PRO A 108 14.40 6.35 1.88
CA PRO A 108 13.98 7.77 1.93
C PRO A 108 13.21 8.17 3.18
N GLU A 109 12.24 7.36 3.63
CA GLU A 109 11.39 7.73 4.76
C GLU A 109 11.77 7.04 6.07
N MET A 110 13.00 6.54 6.17
CA MET A 110 13.45 5.81 7.35
C MET A 110 13.33 6.59 8.67
N HIS A 111 13.40 7.91 8.62
CA HIS A 111 13.27 8.75 9.79
C HIS A 111 11.82 9.04 10.20
N LYS A 112 10.88 8.73 9.30
CA LYS A 112 9.46 9.00 9.52
C LYS A 112 8.69 7.75 9.91
N ARG A 113 9.20 6.56 9.59
CA ARG A 113 8.44 5.32 9.72
C ARG A 113 9.32 4.19 10.21
N LYS A 114 8.77 3.39 11.10
CA LYS A 114 9.31 2.06 11.40
C LYS A 114 8.63 1.05 10.48
N ARG A 115 9.23 -0.11 10.37
CA ARG A 115 8.69 -1.23 9.57
C ARG A 115 8.79 -2.51 10.38
N ARG A 116 7.89 -3.45 10.12
CA ARG A 116 7.93 -4.75 10.77
C ARG A 116 7.25 -5.80 9.90
N TRP A 117 7.70 -7.03 10.04
CA TRP A 117 7.03 -8.18 9.46
C TRP A 117 5.87 -8.61 10.35
N ALA A 118 4.75 -8.97 9.73
CA ALA A 118 3.53 -9.39 10.43
C ALA A 118 2.97 -10.65 9.80
N THR A 119 2.37 -11.50 10.64
CA THR A 119 1.56 -12.61 10.15
C THR A 119 0.24 -12.08 9.62
N TYR A 120 -0.53 -12.94 8.90
CA TYR A 120 -1.87 -12.55 8.45
C TYR A 120 -2.73 -12.10 9.63
N ALA A 121 -2.73 -12.86 10.73
CA ALA A 121 -3.56 -12.53 11.89
C ALA A 121 -3.22 -11.16 12.47
N GLU A 122 -1.93 -10.87 12.60
CA GLU A 122 -1.47 -9.57 13.10
C GLU A 122 -1.86 -8.44 12.14
N ALA A 123 -1.61 -8.63 10.85
CA ALA A 123 -1.93 -7.63 9.83
C ALA A 123 -3.44 -7.39 9.74
N ALA A 124 -4.25 -8.45 9.75
CA ALA A 124 -5.70 -8.33 9.71
C ALA A 124 -6.24 -7.52 10.88
N THR A 125 -5.65 -7.72 12.06
CA THR A 125 -6.06 -6.98 13.25
C THR A 125 -5.78 -5.48 13.12
N VAL A 126 -4.56 -5.12 12.72
CA VAL A 126 -4.19 -3.69 12.63
C VAL A 126 -4.82 -3.00 11.43
N LEU A 127 -5.19 -3.73 10.38
CA LEU A 127 -5.83 -3.15 9.19
C LEU A 127 -7.36 -3.15 9.26
N ALA A 128 -7.95 -3.63 10.36
CA ALA A 128 -9.41 -3.73 10.49
C ALA A 128 -10.11 -2.38 10.31
N SER A 129 -9.47 -1.28 10.71
CA SER A 129 -10.01 0.06 10.58
C SER A 129 -9.75 0.69 9.20
N ARG A 130 -9.06 -0.01 8.30
CA ARG A 130 -8.69 0.46 6.97
C ARG A 130 -9.23 -0.54 5.93
N PRO A 131 -10.52 -0.47 5.58
CA PRO A 131 -11.16 -1.51 4.74
C PRO A 131 -10.50 -1.71 3.38
N GLU A 132 -9.98 -0.65 2.76
CA GLU A 132 -9.30 -0.78 1.47
C GLU A 132 -8.03 -1.62 1.60
N LEU A 133 -7.25 -1.39 2.67
CA LEU A 133 -6.02 -2.14 2.92
C LEU A 133 -6.34 -3.57 3.35
N SER A 134 -7.38 -3.74 4.15
CA SER A 134 -7.87 -5.07 4.54
C SER A 134 -8.27 -5.89 3.31
N GLU A 135 -8.95 -5.25 2.37
CA GLU A 135 -9.35 -5.92 1.12
C GLU A 135 -8.13 -6.35 0.30
N ALA A 136 -7.10 -5.48 0.19
CA ALA A 136 -5.86 -5.81 -0.51
C ALA A 136 -5.17 -7.02 0.13
N LEU A 137 -5.07 -7.01 1.47
CA LEU A 137 -4.49 -8.12 2.21
C LEU A 137 -5.24 -9.42 1.92
N ASN A 138 -6.57 -9.38 1.90
CA ASN A 138 -7.40 -10.56 1.70
C ASN A 138 -7.33 -11.10 0.28
N ARG A 139 -7.01 -10.26 -0.71
CA ARG A 139 -6.81 -10.69 -2.09
C ARG A 139 -5.43 -11.32 -2.31
N SER A 140 -4.50 -11.10 -1.39
CA SER A 140 -3.13 -11.58 -1.53
C SER A 140 -2.98 -13.06 -1.21
N SER A 141 -1.82 -13.61 -1.58
CA SER A 141 -1.45 -15.01 -1.34
C SER A 141 -0.85 -15.22 0.05
N LEU A 142 -0.86 -14.23 0.92
CA LEU A 142 -0.31 -14.36 2.27
C LEU A 142 -0.98 -15.53 3.00
N GLN A 143 -0.17 -16.42 3.54
CA GLN A 143 -0.66 -17.59 4.28
C GLN A 143 -1.36 -17.16 5.57
N ARG A 144 -2.49 -17.79 5.84
CA ARG A 144 -3.33 -17.45 6.98
C ARG A 144 -3.23 -18.43 8.12
#